data_7401eb700dcd17e565d435c685e5b6f4
#
_entry.id   7401eb700dcd17e565d435c685e5b6f4
#
_cell.length_a   1.000
_cell.length_b   1.000
_cell.length_c   1.000
_cell.angle_alpha   90.00
_cell.angle_beta   90.00
_cell.angle_gamma   90.00
#
_symmetry.space_group_name_H-M   'P 1'
#
loop_
_entity.id
_entity.type
_entity.pdbx_description
1 polymer ?
#
loop_
_entity_poly.entity_id
_entity_poly.type
_entity_poly.pdbx_seq_one_letter_code
_entity_poly.pdbx_strand_id
1 'polypeptide(L)'
;MTDQNNTPPERPDVPSMEAVPSDKPHLVTHNRGLIAKNMGKRFKKRPVVRGVSMSLQRGEVVGLLGPNGAGKTTCFYMIIGLMPPDYGNIILDGEDITDLPMYRRARLGIGYLPQEASIFRGLSVENNIRAVLEVVEKSRDRREAILEALLAEFSITHLRRTPSLALSGGERRRVEIARALASNPHFVLLDEPFAGIDPIAVGDIRDLVAHLKDRGIGVLITDHNVRETLEVIDRAYIIHDGMMLMEGAPNDIVGNEDVRRVYLGDRFNL
;
A
#
# COMPACT_ATOMS: atom_id res chain seq x y z
N MET A 1 15.78 62.56 13.38
CA MET A 1 15.82 62.53 11.92
C MET A 1 16.83 61.45 11.55
N THR A 2 16.56 60.29 11.02
CA THR A 2 15.39 59.72 10.36
C THR A 2 15.62 58.20 10.39
N ASP A 3 14.57 57.46 10.73
CA ASP A 3 14.46 56.03 10.61
C ASP A 3 14.95 55.52 9.25
N GLN A 4 15.73 54.43 9.26
CA GLN A 4 15.90 53.60 8.07
C GLN A 4 15.29 52.24 8.31
N ASN A 5 14.21 52.01 7.55
CA ASN A 5 13.47 50.78 7.33
C ASN A 5 14.38 49.55 7.21
N ASN A 6 14.23 48.66 8.14
CA ASN A 6 14.75 47.30 8.05
C ASN A 6 13.55 46.34 7.68
N THR A 7 13.27 46.21 6.39
CA THR A 7 12.34 45.26 5.87
C THR A 7 13.07 43.90 5.72
N PRO A 8 12.61 42.81 6.34
CA PRO A 8 13.22 41.50 6.13
C PRO A 8 12.98 41.00 4.70
N PRO A 9 13.91 40.25 4.11
CA PRO A 9 13.76 39.73 2.76
C PRO A 9 12.58 38.78 2.65
N GLU A 10 11.76 38.96 1.61
CA GLU A 10 10.68 38.09 1.21
C GLU A 10 11.20 36.66 1.00
N ARG A 11 10.53 35.70 1.60
CA ARG A 11 10.79 34.28 1.34
C ARG A 11 10.39 33.98 -0.10
N PRO A 12 11.20 33.20 -0.84
CA PRO A 12 10.81 32.77 -2.18
C PRO A 12 9.53 31.93 -2.09
N ASP A 13 8.59 32.24 -2.97
CA ASP A 13 7.35 31.45 -3.19
C ASP A 13 7.71 29.98 -3.47
N VAL A 14 7.44 29.13 -2.51
CA VAL A 14 7.39 27.68 -2.72
C VAL A 14 6.07 27.41 -3.43
N PRO A 15 6.06 26.85 -4.65
CA PRO A 15 4.81 26.51 -5.30
C PRO A 15 4.03 25.56 -4.38
N SER A 16 2.90 26.02 -3.88
CA SER A 16 1.95 25.22 -3.12
C SER A 16 1.57 24.01 -4.00
N MET A 17 1.89 22.80 -3.53
CA MET A 17 1.24 21.60 -4.03
C MET A 17 -0.26 21.89 -3.88
N GLU A 18 -0.98 21.99 -5.00
CA GLU A 18 -2.43 22.13 -4.99
C GLU A 18 -2.98 21.02 -4.11
N ALA A 19 -3.51 21.40 -2.96
CA ALA A 19 -4.27 20.52 -2.11
C ALA A 19 -5.45 20.03 -2.94
N VAL A 20 -5.46 18.73 -3.22
CA VAL A 20 -6.64 18.06 -3.79
C VAL A 20 -7.80 18.37 -2.85
N PRO A 21 -8.93 18.94 -3.33
CA PRO A 21 -10.03 19.31 -2.48
C PRO A 21 -10.49 18.08 -1.68
N SER A 22 -10.59 18.25 -0.36
CA SER A 22 -11.19 17.27 0.53
C SER A 22 -12.71 17.26 0.27
N ASP A 23 -13.13 16.56 -0.76
CA ASP A 23 -14.54 16.26 -0.95
C ASP A 23 -14.85 14.92 -0.29
N LYS A 24 -15.93 14.92 0.52
CA LYS A 24 -16.41 13.75 1.27
C LYS A 24 -16.59 12.55 0.34
N PRO A 25 -16.53 11.30 0.85
CA PRO A 25 -16.61 10.12 0.01
C PRO A 25 -17.88 10.14 -0.83
N HIS A 26 -17.75 10.53 -2.09
CA HIS A 26 -18.79 10.32 -3.08
C HIS A 26 -18.84 8.81 -3.37
N LEU A 27 -20.04 8.25 -3.30
CA LEU A 27 -20.38 6.94 -3.82
C LEU A 27 -19.78 6.79 -5.22
N VAL A 28 -18.68 6.08 -5.31
CA VAL A 28 -17.91 5.95 -6.55
C VAL A 28 -18.70 5.07 -7.50
N THR A 29 -19.05 5.63 -8.63
CA THR A 29 -19.64 4.89 -9.75
C THR A 29 -18.78 3.65 -10.05
N HIS A 30 -19.40 2.50 -10.27
CA HIS A 30 -18.88 1.13 -10.34
C HIS A 30 -17.65 0.86 -11.25
N ASN A 31 -16.97 1.86 -11.78
CA ASN A 31 -15.89 1.69 -12.75
C ASN A 31 -14.60 2.44 -12.41
N ARG A 32 -14.47 3.04 -11.23
CA ARG A 32 -13.24 3.69 -10.75
C ARG A 32 -12.63 2.89 -9.60
N GLY A 33 -11.31 2.81 -9.55
CA GLY A 33 -10.57 2.06 -8.55
C GLY A 33 -9.84 0.86 -9.13
N LEU A 34 -9.29 0.04 -8.26
CA LEU A 34 -8.64 -1.22 -8.60
C LEU A 34 -9.63 -2.37 -8.37
N ILE A 35 -9.97 -3.10 -9.43
CA ILE A 35 -11.00 -4.13 -9.39
C ILE A 35 -10.41 -5.43 -9.94
N ALA A 36 -10.58 -6.50 -9.19
CA ALA A 36 -10.34 -7.86 -9.65
C ALA A 36 -11.70 -8.53 -9.88
N LYS A 37 -11.93 -9.09 -11.07
CA LYS A 37 -13.19 -9.75 -11.44
C LYS A 37 -12.97 -11.22 -11.74
N ASN A 38 -13.61 -12.09 -10.97
CA ASN A 38 -13.68 -13.54 -11.21
C ASN A 38 -12.29 -14.16 -11.46
N MET A 39 -11.28 -13.74 -10.68
CA MET A 39 -9.91 -14.25 -10.83
C MET A 39 -9.81 -15.71 -10.46
N GLY A 40 -9.12 -16.47 -11.29
CA GLY A 40 -8.81 -17.86 -11.01
C GLY A 40 -7.37 -18.24 -11.35
N LYS A 41 -6.80 -19.16 -10.55
CA LYS A 41 -5.45 -19.67 -10.73
C LYS A 41 -5.34 -21.13 -10.33
N ARG A 42 -4.64 -21.91 -11.17
CA ARG A 42 -4.30 -23.32 -10.91
C ARG A 42 -2.79 -23.50 -10.92
N PHE A 43 -2.28 -24.30 -10.03
CA PHE A 43 -0.92 -24.82 -10.10
C PHE A 43 -0.96 -26.29 -10.45
N LYS A 44 -0.48 -26.64 -11.63
CA LYS A 44 -0.65 -27.98 -12.22
C LYS A 44 -2.16 -28.31 -12.35
N LYS A 45 -2.64 -29.31 -11.58
CA LYS A 45 -4.05 -29.72 -11.56
C LYS A 45 -4.84 -29.17 -10.36
N ARG A 46 -4.17 -28.50 -9.40
CA ARG A 46 -4.80 -27.99 -8.17
C ARG A 46 -5.27 -26.55 -8.37
N PRO A 47 -6.57 -26.27 -8.30
CA PRO A 47 -7.07 -24.90 -8.26
C PRO A 47 -6.73 -24.29 -6.89
N VAL A 48 -6.13 -23.09 -6.90
CA VAL A 48 -5.73 -22.34 -5.69
C VAL A 48 -6.60 -21.11 -5.50
N VAL A 49 -7.02 -20.48 -6.61
CA VAL A 49 -8.00 -19.39 -6.61
C VAL A 49 -9.12 -19.73 -7.56
N ARG A 50 -10.38 -19.54 -7.14
CA ARG A 50 -11.58 -20.02 -7.83
C ARG A 50 -12.62 -18.91 -7.92
N GLY A 51 -12.45 -17.99 -8.87
CA GLY A 51 -13.44 -16.95 -9.16
C GLY A 51 -13.51 -15.84 -8.12
N VAL A 52 -12.38 -15.46 -7.53
CA VAL A 52 -12.32 -14.39 -6.54
C VAL A 52 -12.56 -13.04 -7.20
N SER A 53 -13.50 -12.26 -6.66
CA SER A 53 -13.77 -10.89 -7.05
C SER A 53 -13.60 -9.96 -5.86
N MET A 54 -12.94 -8.82 -6.08
CA MET A 54 -12.73 -7.81 -5.06
C MET A 54 -12.50 -6.43 -5.68
N SER A 55 -12.69 -5.39 -4.90
CA SER A 55 -12.43 -4.00 -5.31
C SER A 55 -11.69 -3.24 -4.23
N LEU A 56 -10.98 -2.18 -4.63
CA LEU A 56 -10.29 -1.25 -3.76
C LEU A 56 -10.45 0.16 -4.31
N GLN A 57 -10.90 1.08 -3.46
CA GLN A 57 -11.05 2.49 -3.82
C GLN A 57 -9.87 3.32 -3.31
N ARG A 58 -9.66 4.51 -3.90
CA ARG A 58 -8.70 5.48 -3.37
C ARG A 58 -9.12 5.95 -1.99
N GLY A 59 -8.17 6.08 -1.07
CA GLY A 59 -8.44 6.48 0.31
C GLY A 59 -9.16 5.41 1.14
N GLU A 60 -9.22 4.18 0.66
CA GLU A 60 -9.80 3.04 1.35
C GLU A 60 -8.72 2.05 1.77
N VAL A 61 -8.86 1.45 2.94
CA VAL A 61 -8.00 0.38 3.44
C VAL A 61 -8.78 -0.92 3.48
N VAL A 62 -8.35 -1.90 2.68
CA VAL A 62 -9.03 -3.20 2.53
C VAL A 62 -8.11 -4.33 2.98
N GLY A 63 -8.63 -5.23 3.80
CA GLY A 63 -7.97 -6.46 4.20
C GLY A 63 -8.31 -7.62 3.26
N LEU A 64 -7.31 -8.42 2.88
CA LEU A 64 -7.49 -9.70 2.21
C LEU A 64 -7.04 -10.80 3.17
N LEU A 65 -7.97 -11.38 3.91
CA LEU A 65 -7.74 -12.23 5.06
C LEU A 65 -8.20 -13.68 4.82
N GLY A 66 -7.77 -14.58 5.67
CA GLY A 66 -8.14 -16.00 5.61
C GLY A 66 -7.02 -16.91 6.09
N PRO A 67 -7.25 -18.21 6.27
CA PRO A 67 -6.27 -19.15 6.77
C PRO A 67 -5.08 -19.33 5.81
N ASN A 68 -4.03 -19.99 6.31
CA ASN A 68 -2.86 -20.33 5.49
C ASN A 68 -3.28 -21.26 4.35
N GLY A 69 -2.78 -20.99 3.14
CA GLY A 69 -3.13 -21.75 1.94
C GLY A 69 -4.48 -21.40 1.31
N ALA A 70 -5.21 -20.41 1.83
CA ALA A 70 -6.51 -19.99 1.28
C ALA A 70 -6.41 -19.32 -0.11
N GLY A 71 -5.20 -18.92 -0.55
CA GLY A 71 -4.99 -18.28 -1.86
C GLY A 71 -4.71 -16.78 -1.82
N LYS A 72 -4.58 -16.17 -0.63
CA LYS A 72 -4.33 -14.73 -0.45
C LYS A 72 -3.14 -14.21 -1.26
N THR A 73 -1.95 -14.75 -1.03
CA THR A 73 -0.71 -14.37 -1.73
C THR A 73 -0.83 -14.57 -3.24
N THR A 74 -1.55 -15.61 -3.69
CA THR A 74 -1.79 -15.84 -5.12
C THR A 74 -2.67 -14.73 -5.71
N CYS A 75 -3.76 -14.35 -5.04
CA CYS A 75 -4.60 -13.21 -5.45
C CYS A 75 -3.78 -11.92 -5.51
N PHE A 76 -2.99 -11.69 -4.47
CA PHE A 76 -2.12 -10.53 -4.35
C PHE A 76 -1.12 -10.44 -5.52
N TYR A 77 -0.44 -11.54 -5.82
CA TYR A 77 0.53 -11.60 -6.93
C TYR A 77 -0.13 -11.44 -8.31
N MET A 78 -1.37 -11.91 -8.47
CA MET A 78 -2.14 -11.64 -9.70
C MET A 78 -2.45 -10.15 -9.83
N ILE A 79 -2.87 -9.47 -8.74
CA ILE A 79 -3.23 -8.05 -8.74
C ILE A 79 -2.02 -7.17 -9.04
N ILE A 80 -0.86 -7.43 -8.45
CA ILE A 80 0.36 -6.64 -8.71
C ILE A 80 1.06 -6.98 -10.04
N GLY A 81 0.66 -8.07 -10.71
CA GLY A 81 1.23 -8.49 -12.00
C GLY A 81 2.54 -9.27 -11.90
N LEU A 82 2.82 -9.90 -10.76
CA LEU A 82 3.90 -10.90 -10.61
C LEU A 82 3.50 -12.24 -11.22
N MET A 83 2.20 -12.50 -11.32
CA MET A 83 1.64 -13.74 -11.85
C MET A 83 0.40 -13.42 -12.68
N PRO A 84 0.23 -13.98 -13.89
CA PRO A 84 -1.02 -13.83 -14.64
C PRO A 84 -2.11 -14.75 -14.04
N PRO A 85 -3.37 -14.31 -13.95
CA PRO A 85 -4.50 -15.20 -13.70
C PRO A 85 -4.67 -16.18 -14.88
N ASP A 86 -5.28 -17.34 -14.63
CA ASP A 86 -5.66 -18.26 -15.71
C ASP A 86 -7.00 -17.85 -16.34
N TYR A 87 -7.83 -17.13 -15.59
CA TYR A 87 -9.06 -16.49 -16.07
C TYR A 87 -9.45 -15.35 -15.11
N GLY A 88 -10.38 -14.51 -15.57
CA GLY A 88 -10.80 -13.29 -14.88
C GLY A 88 -9.98 -12.08 -15.31
N ASN A 89 -10.36 -10.90 -14.81
CA ASN A 89 -9.77 -9.62 -15.22
C ASN A 89 -9.36 -8.78 -14.02
N ILE A 90 -8.32 -7.97 -14.24
CA ILE A 90 -7.88 -6.93 -13.31
C ILE A 90 -8.03 -5.60 -14.02
N ILE A 91 -8.82 -4.70 -13.42
CA ILE A 91 -9.24 -3.44 -14.01
C ILE A 91 -8.78 -2.31 -13.10
N LEU A 92 -8.14 -1.31 -13.68
CA LEU A 92 -7.72 -0.09 -13.01
C LEU A 92 -8.40 1.10 -13.67
N ASP A 93 -9.26 1.81 -12.92
CA ASP A 93 -10.00 2.98 -13.39
C ASP A 93 -10.78 2.76 -14.70
N GLY A 94 -11.27 1.54 -14.90
CA GLY A 94 -12.03 1.13 -16.09
C GLY A 94 -11.20 0.50 -17.19
N GLU A 95 -9.88 0.56 -17.11
CA GLU A 95 -8.97 -0.05 -18.09
C GLU A 95 -8.55 -1.46 -17.65
N ASP A 96 -8.57 -2.41 -18.57
CA ASP A 96 -8.09 -3.77 -18.33
C ASP A 96 -6.56 -3.81 -18.33
N ILE A 97 -5.99 -4.18 -17.17
CA ILE A 97 -4.54 -4.28 -16.97
C ILE A 97 -4.09 -5.73 -16.77
N THR A 98 -4.95 -6.71 -17.06
CA THR A 98 -4.74 -8.13 -16.75
C THR A 98 -3.42 -8.65 -17.31
N ASP A 99 -3.10 -8.33 -18.54
CA ASP A 99 -1.88 -8.80 -19.22
C ASP A 99 -0.66 -7.90 -19.00
N LEU A 100 -0.81 -6.80 -18.23
CA LEU A 100 0.30 -5.91 -17.97
C LEU A 100 1.22 -6.49 -16.89
N PRO A 101 2.54 -6.55 -17.13
CA PRO A 101 3.49 -6.97 -16.11
C PRO A 101 3.62 -5.91 -15.00
N MET A 102 4.12 -6.34 -13.85
CA MET A 102 4.24 -5.51 -12.63
C MET A 102 4.83 -4.12 -12.89
N TYR A 103 5.91 -4.00 -13.66
CA TYR A 103 6.55 -2.70 -13.91
C TYR A 103 5.66 -1.71 -14.68
N ARG A 104 4.76 -2.20 -15.54
CA ARG A 104 3.77 -1.35 -16.21
C ARG A 104 2.66 -0.93 -15.25
N ARG A 105 2.18 -1.85 -14.41
CA ARG A 105 1.19 -1.54 -13.37
C ARG A 105 1.74 -0.54 -12.34
N ALA A 106 3.04 -0.63 -12.01
CA ALA A 106 3.70 0.35 -11.15
C ALA A 106 3.68 1.76 -11.77
N ARG A 107 3.88 1.88 -13.09
CA ARG A 107 3.76 3.18 -13.80
C ARG A 107 2.33 3.70 -13.89
N LEU A 108 1.34 2.84 -13.76
CA LEU A 108 -0.08 3.21 -13.66
C LEU A 108 -0.50 3.55 -12.22
N GLY A 109 0.43 3.52 -11.27
CA GLY A 109 0.20 3.93 -9.89
C GLY A 109 -0.15 2.79 -8.93
N ILE A 110 0.27 1.55 -9.19
CA ILE A 110 0.15 0.43 -8.25
C ILE A 110 1.49 0.19 -7.57
N GLY A 111 1.62 0.59 -6.31
CA GLY A 111 2.79 0.35 -5.47
C GLY A 111 2.72 -1.01 -4.78
N TYR A 112 3.89 -1.57 -4.44
CA TYR A 112 4.01 -2.83 -3.72
C TYR A 112 5.09 -2.77 -2.65
N LEU A 113 4.73 -3.12 -1.44
CA LEU A 113 5.66 -3.34 -0.34
C LEU A 113 5.63 -4.82 0.06
N PRO A 114 6.67 -5.58 -0.25
CA PRO A 114 6.78 -6.98 0.12
C PRO A 114 6.99 -7.16 1.63
N GLN A 115 6.73 -8.39 2.10
CA GLN A 115 7.02 -8.81 3.46
C GLN A 115 8.53 -8.72 3.77
N GLU A 116 9.37 -9.20 2.83
CA GLU A 116 10.81 -9.13 2.99
C GLU A 116 11.33 -7.71 2.70
N ALA A 117 12.44 -7.36 3.39
CA ALA A 117 13.09 -6.08 3.19
C ALA A 117 13.50 -5.88 1.72
N SER A 118 12.92 -4.86 1.10
CA SER A 118 13.08 -4.54 -0.32
C SER A 118 14.12 -3.46 -0.60
N ILE A 119 14.76 -2.93 0.46
CA ILE A 119 15.73 -1.83 0.35
C ILE A 119 16.93 -2.18 -0.55
N PHE A 120 17.40 -1.25 -1.35
CA PHE A 120 18.63 -1.41 -2.14
C PHE A 120 19.85 -1.33 -1.22
N ARG A 121 20.35 -2.50 -0.80
CA ARG A 121 21.35 -2.66 0.27
C ARG A 121 22.68 -1.90 0.02
N GLY A 122 23.05 -1.70 -1.24
CA GLY A 122 24.28 -0.99 -1.64
C GLY A 122 24.15 0.53 -1.72
N LEU A 123 22.95 1.08 -1.46
CA LEU A 123 22.70 2.50 -1.60
C LEU A 123 22.49 3.19 -0.24
N SER A 124 22.72 4.51 -0.19
CA SER A 124 22.31 5.36 0.93
C SER A 124 20.79 5.54 0.94
N VAL A 125 20.24 6.11 2.02
CA VAL A 125 18.81 6.46 2.15
C VAL A 125 18.35 7.33 0.97
N GLU A 126 19.02 8.45 0.72
CA GLU A 126 18.64 9.35 -0.40
C GLU A 126 18.71 8.65 -1.76
N ASN A 127 19.72 7.81 -1.98
CA ASN A 127 19.90 7.12 -3.25
C ASN A 127 18.88 6.00 -3.46
N ASN A 128 18.35 5.40 -2.40
CA ASN A 128 17.22 4.49 -2.48
C ASN A 128 15.96 5.15 -3.05
N ILE A 129 15.65 6.37 -2.59
CA ILE A 129 14.51 7.14 -3.06
C ILE A 129 14.79 7.70 -4.45
N ARG A 130 15.98 8.28 -4.67
CA ARG A 130 16.40 8.89 -5.94
C ARG A 130 16.36 7.88 -7.10
N ALA A 131 16.73 6.62 -6.87
CA ALA A 131 16.70 5.58 -7.90
C ALA A 131 15.30 5.37 -8.49
N VAL A 132 14.24 5.53 -7.69
CA VAL A 132 12.86 5.48 -8.18
C VAL A 132 12.49 6.79 -8.88
N LEU A 133 12.83 7.94 -8.28
CA LEU A 133 12.55 9.25 -8.85
C LEU A 133 13.16 9.42 -10.25
N GLU A 134 14.36 8.89 -10.50
CA GLU A 134 15.00 8.93 -11.82
C GLU A 134 14.23 8.19 -12.91
N VAL A 135 13.43 7.19 -12.53
CA VAL A 135 12.59 6.43 -13.47
C VAL A 135 11.27 7.14 -13.77
N VAL A 136 10.71 7.88 -12.80
CA VAL A 136 9.35 8.41 -12.90
C VAL A 136 9.29 9.91 -13.19
N GLU A 137 10.31 10.68 -12.78
CA GLU A 137 10.36 12.15 -12.96
C GLU A 137 11.58 12.56 -13.81
N LYS A 138 11.32 13.29 -14.88
CA LYS A 138 12.36 13.72 -15.82
C LYS A 138 13.14 14.95 -15.34
N SER A 139 12.44 15.86 -14.64
CA SER A 139 13.05 17.10 -14.15
C SER A 139 13.94 16.84 -12.93
N ARG A 140 15.20 17.26 -13.00
CA ARG A 140 16.13 17.14 -11.88
C ARG A 140 15.66 17.94 -10.66
N ASP A 141 15.19 19.17 -10.88
CA ASP A 141 14.76 20.05 -9.79
C ASP A 141 13.53 19.49 -9.07
N ARG A 142 12.57 18.91 -9.83
CA ARG A 142 11.42 18.23 -9.24
C ARG A 142 11.83 16.99 -8.47
N ARG A 143 12.79 16.19 -8.98
CA ARG A 143 13.31 15.04 -8.24
C ARG A 143 13.87 15.42 -6.87
N GLU A 144 14.69 16.49 -6.84
CA GLU A 144 15.27 16.96 -5.57
C GLU A 144 14.17 17.50 -4.63
N ALA A 145 13.20 18.25 -5.13
CA ALA A 145 12.08 18.73 -4.32
C ALA A 145 11.25 17.57 -3.73
N ILE A 146 10.93 16.54 -4.52
CA ILE A 146 10.21 15.35 -4.04
C ILE A 146 11.07 14.57 -3.03
N LEU A 147 12.36 14.43 -3.29
CA LEU A 147 13.29 13.77 -2.36
C LEU A 147 13.31 14.46 -0.99
N GLU A 148 13.47 15.80 -0.97
CA GLU A 148 13.46 16.57 0.28
C GLU A 148 12.12 16.43 1.02
N ALA A 149 11.01 16.50 0.30
CA ALA A 149 9.68 16.32 0.88
C ALA A 149 9.53 14.96 1.52
N LEU A 150 9.90 13.86 0.83
CA LEU A 150 9.81 12.50 1.36
C LEU A 150 10.76 12.27 2.54
N LEU A 151 11.97 12.80 2.51
CA LEU A 151 12.90 12.70 3.65
C LEU A 151 12.35 13.39 4.90
N ALA A 152 11.74 14.56 4.75
CA ALA A 152 11.11 15.30 5.84
C ALA A 152 9.84 14.60 6.35
N GLU A 153 8.95 14.17 5.44
CA GLU A 153 7.68 13.51 5.73
C GLU A 153 7.87 12.26 6.59
N PHE A 154 8.87 11.43 6.26
CA PHE A 154 9.18 10.21 7.00
C PHE A 154 10.20 10.41 8.13
N SER A 155 10.57 11.65 8.45
CA SER A 155 11.53 11.99 9.52
C SER A 155 12.87 11.25 9.37
N ILE A 156 13.35 11.07 8.13
CA ILE A 156 14.61 10.38 7.79
C ILE A 156 15.68 11.31 7.19
N THR A 157 15.48 12.63 7.25
CA THR A 157 16.43 13.62 6.72
C THR A 157 17.82 13.48 7.34
N HIS A 158 17.89 13.21 8.66
CA HIS A 158 19.15 13.03 9.38
C HIS A 158 19.92 11.75 8.95
N LEU A 159 19.22 10.80 8.32
CA LEU A 159 19.77 9.53 7.81
C LEU A 159 20.13 9.59 6.33
N ARG A 160 19.95 10.73 5.65
CA ARG A 160 20.01 10.84 4.18
C ARG A 160 21.24 10.16 3.55
N ARG A 161 22.41 10.29 4.17
CA ARG A 161 23.69 9.71 3.68
C ARG A 161 24.03 8.37 4.31
N THR A 162 23.22 7.87 5.25
CA THR A 162 23.45 6.62 5.94
C THR A 162 23.30 5.45 4.97
N PRO A 163 24.26 4.52 4.92
CA PRO A 163 24.13 3.28 4.16
C PRO A 163 22.92 2.47 4.64
N SER A 164 22.14 1.91 3.73
CA SER A 164 20.91 1.17 4.05
C SER A 164 21.10 0.00 5.00
N LEU A 165 22.30 -0.61 5.00
CA LEU A 165 22.65 -1.74 5.87
C LEU A 165 22.82 -1.33 7.34
N ALA A 166 23.06 -0.05 7.61
CA ALA A 166 23.24 0.48 8.97
C ALA A 166 21.93 0.89 9.64
N LEU A 167 20.81 0.83 8.93
CA LEU A 167 19.50 1.23 9.44
C LEU A 167 18.91 0.20 10.39
N SER A 168 18.27 0.67 11.44
CA SER A 168 17.38 -0.14 12.28
C SER A 168 16.16 -0.65 11.46
N GLY A 169 15.42 -1.60 12.00
CA GLY A 169 14.23 -2.14 11.33
C GLY A 169 13.18 -1.07 10.98
N GLY A 170 12.86 -0.20 11.95
CA GLY A 170 11.90 0.89 11.78
C GLY A 170 12.38 1.96 10.79
N GLU A 171 13.67 2.39 10.87
CA GLU A 171 14.24 3.33 9.92
C GLU A 171 14.24 2.76 8.49
N ARG A 172 14.61 1.49 8.35
CA ARG A 172 14.57 0.79 7.05
C ARG A 172 13.15 0.79 6.48
N ARG A 173 12.15 0.47 7.29
CA ARG A 173 10.76 0.45 6.86
C ARG A 173 10.30 1.82 6.38
N ARG A 174 10.62 2.91 7.10
CA ARG A 174 10.32 4.28 6.66
C ARG A 174 10.96 4.62 5.32
N VAL A 175 12.20 4.20 5.07
CA VAL A 175 12.88 4.40 3.77
C VAL A 175 12.21 3.61 2.66
N GLU A 176 11.81 2.35 2.89
CA GLU A 176 11.10 1.52 1.91
C GLU A 176 9.76 2.14 1.50
N ILE A 177 9.05 2.72 2.46
CA ILE A 177 7.79 3.42 2.23
C ILE A 177 8.02 4.71 1.44
N ALA A 178 8.94 5.57 1.89
CA ALA A 178 9.31 6.78 1.18
C ALA A 178 9.70 6.48 -0.28
N ARG A 179 10.45 5.41 -0.50
CA ARG A 179 10.79 4.92 -1.83
C ARG A 179 9.58 4.47 -2.63
N ALA A 180 8.64 3.75 -2.02
CA ALA A 180 7.42 3.32 -2.70
C ALA A 180 6.54 4.52 -3.09
N LEU A 181 6.46 5.53 -2.23
CA LEU A 181 5.72 6.77 -2.49
C LEU A 181 6.40 7.68 -3.52
N ALA A 182 7.69 7.52 -3.76
CA ALA A 182 8.42 8.28 -4.80
C ALA A 182 7.82 8.10 -6.21
N SER A 183 7.13 6.97 -6.46
CA SER A 183 6.39 6.75 -7.72
C SER A 183 5.00 7.39 -7.76
N ASN A 184 4.59 8.09 -6.70
CA ASN A 184 3.26 8.70 -6.54
C ASN A 184 2.12 7.71 -6.81
N PRO A 185 2.04 6.59 -6.08
CA PRO A 185 1.05 5.56 -6.34
C PRO A 185 -0.37 6.00 -5.95
N HIS A 186 -1.36 5.48 -6.69
CA HIS A 186 -2.78 5.60 -6.34
C HIS A 186 -3.26 4.47 -5.43
N PHE A 187 -2.57 3.33 -5.52
CA PHE A 187 -2.83 2.13 -4.73
C PHE A 187 -1.52 1.55 -4.22
N VAL A 188 -1.51 1.10 -2.98
CA VAL A 188 -0.36 0.41 -2.37
C VAL A 188 -0.81 -0.93 -1.81
N LEU A 189 -0.10 -1.98 -2.19
CA LEU A 189 -0.34 -3.32 -1.71
C LEU A 189 0.73 -3.69 -0.68
N LEU A 190 0.31 -4.00 0.54
CA LEU A 190 1.16 -4.36 1.69
C LEU A 190 1.04 -5.87 1.94
N ASP A 191 2.13 -6.60 1.72
CA ASP A 191 2.18 -8.05 1.92
C ASP A 191 2.71 -8.35 3.34
N GLU A 192 1.85 -8.86 4.19
CA GLU A 192 2.10 -9.21 5.58
C GLU A 192 2.87 -8.12 6.38
N PRO A 193 2.37 -6.86 6.43
CA PRO A 193 3.08 -5.76 7.04
C PRO A 193 3.28 -5.91 8.56
N PHE A 194 2.49 -6.73 9.25
CA PHE A 194 2.60 -7.00 10.69
C PHE A 194 3.39 -8.28 11.01
N ALA A 195 3.88 -9.01 10.00
CA ALA A 195 4.59 -10.26 10.22
C ALA A 195 5.98 -10.05 10.83
N GLY A 196 6.27 -10.72 11.94
CA GLY A 196 7.58 -10.71 12.57
C GLY A 196 8.02 -9.35 13.11
N ILE A 197 7.09 -8.43 13.36
CA ILE A 197 7.35 -7.09 13.90
C ILE A 197 7.25 -7.13 15.44
N ASP A 198 8.16 -6.40 16.07
CA ASP A 198 8.09 -6.12 17.51
C ASP A 198 6.76 -5.39 17.83
N PRO A 199 6.05 -5.74 18.92
CA PRO A 199 4.82 -5.05 19.34
C PRO A 199 4.94 -3.53 19.42
N ILE A 200 6.12 -3.00 19.72
CA ILE A 200 6.36 -1.54 19.77
C ILE A 200 6.29 -0.94 18.35
N ALA A 201 6.74 -1.67 17.35
CA ALA A 201 6.76 -1.20 15.94
C ALA A 201 5.42 -1.41 15.21
N VAL A 202 4.44 -2.09 15.82
CA VAL A 202 3.08 -2.21 15.25
C VAL A 202 2.44 -0.84 15.08
N GLY A 203 2.67 0.08 16.05
CA GLY A 203 2.22 1.47 15.96
C GLY A 203 2.72 2.18 14.70
N ASP A 204 3.99 2.01 14.35
CA ASP A 204 4.57 2.63 13.15
C ASP A 204 3.86 2.17 11.86
N ILE A 205 3.39 0.92 11.81
CA ILE A 205 2.65 0.39 10.64
C ILE A 205 1.23 0.95 10.61
N ARG A 206 0.57 1.09 11.77
CA ARG A 206 -0.76 1.70 11.86
C ARG A 206 -0.71 3.15 11.41
N ASP A 207 0.26 3.91 11.89
CA ASP A 207 0.48 5.31 11.50
C ASP A 207 0.77 5.43 10.00
N LEU A 208 1.55 4.49 9.45
CA LEU A 208 1.78 4.41 8.02
C LEU A 208 0.49 4.20 7.24
N VAL A 209 -0.33 3.21 7.61
CA VAL A 209 -1.57 2.90 6.90
C VAL A 209 -2.53 4.10 6.95
N ALA A 210 -2.65 4.73 8.12
CA ALA A 210 -3.42 5.96 8.30
C ALA A 210 -2.90 7.08 7.39
N HIS A 211 -1.58 7.29 7.35
CA HIS A 211 -0.94 8.29 6.50
C HIS A 211 -1.20 8.05 5.00
N LEU A 212 -1.11 6.79 4.52
CA LEU A 212 -1.45 6.45 3.13
C LEU A 212 -2.91 6.76 2.81
N LYS A 213 -3.82 6.41 3.73
CA LYS A 213 -5.25 6.71 3.60
C LYS A 213 -5.52 8.20 3.53
N ASP A 214 -4.91 9.01 4.40
CA ASP A 214 -5.06 10.46 4.44
C ASP A 214 -4.55 11.14 3.15
N ARG A 215 -3.57 10.53 2.49
CA ARG A 215 -3.12 10.94 1.14
C ARG A 215 -4.07 10.53 0.02
N GLY A 216 -5.18 9.89 0.32
CA GLY A 216 -6.13 9.38 -0.66
C GLY A 216 -5.64 8.14 -1.41
N ILE A 217 -4.63 7.43 -0.91
CA ILE A 217 -4.09 6.21 -1.50
C ILE A 217 -4.95 5.03 -1.04
N GLY A 218 -5.39 4.19 -1.99
CA GLY A 218 -6.06 2.92 -1.66
C GLY A 218 -5.04 1.89 -1.17
N VAL A 219 -5.30 1.23 -0.05
CA VAL A 219 -4.38 0.27 0.56
C VAL A 219 -5.01 -1.12 0.60
N LEU A 220 -4.34 -2.12 0.03
CA LEU A 220 -4.70 -3.53 0.18
C LEU A 220 -3.68 -4.20 1.10
N ILE A 221 -4.17 -4.80 2.18
CA ILE A 221 -3.34 -5.49 3.17
C ILE A 221 -3.66 -6.98 3.16
N THR A 222 -2.64 -7.84 3.08
CA THR A 222 -2.77 -9.26 3.46
C THR A 222 -1.89 -9.51 4.67
N ASP A 223 -2.44 -10.17 5.69
CA ASP A 223 -1.68 -10.52 6.90
C ASP A 223 -2.28 -11.77 7.55
N HIS A 224 -1.47 -12.41 8.38
CA HIS A 224 -1.91 -13.48 9.26
C HIS A 224 -2.22 -12.97 10.70
N ASN A 225 -1.76 -11.77 11.04
CA ASN A 225 -2.10 -11.08 12.30
C ASN A 225 -3.44 -10.37 12.16
N VAL A 226 -4.51 -11.13 12.38
CA VAL A 226 -5.88 -10.69 12.14
C VAL A 226 -6.26 -9.49 13.00
N ARG A 227 -5.90 -9.51 14.29
CA ARG A 227 -6.28 -8.44 15.22
C ARG A 227 -5.73 -7.10 14.78
N GLU A 228 -4.42 -7.02 14.53
CA GLU A 228 -3.76 -5.78 14.10
C GLU A 228 -4.31 -5.28 12.76
N THR A 229 -4.62 -6.22 11.86
CA THR A 229 -5.18 -5.86 10.56
C THR A 229 -6.59 -5.31 10.69
N LEU A 230 -7.47 -5.95 11.47
CA LEU A 230 -8.86 -5.49 11.65
C LEU A 230 -8.96 -4.10 12.28
N GLU A 231 -7.95 -3.66 13.04
CA GLU A 231 -7.93 -2.33 13.64
C GLU A 231 -7.62 -1.20 12.65
N VAL A 232 -7.04 -1.50 11.49
CA VAL A 232 -6.57 -0.48 10.52
C VAL A 232 -7.37 -0.45 9.22
N ILE A 233 -8.22 -1.46 8.96
CA ILE A 233 -8.97 -1.57 7.71
C ILE A 233 -10.40 -1.01 7.81
N ASP A 234 -10.93 -0.57 6.69
CA ASP A 234 -12.33 -0.16 6.58
C ASP A 234 -13.26 -1.36 6.34
N ARG A 235 -12.80 -2.34 5.59
CA ARG A 235 -13.50 -3.62 5.33
C ARG A 235 -12.51 -4.72 4.95
N ALA A 236 -12.97 -5.95 5.00
CA ALA A 236 -12.17 -7.11 4.61
C ALA A 236 -12.91 -8.04 3.66
N TYR A 237 -12.11 -8.72 2.86
CA TYR A 237 -12.47 -9.92 2.12
C TYR A 237 -11.89 -11.14 2.83
N ILE A 238 -12.73 -12.11 3.14
CA ILE A 238 -12.29 -13.37 3.74
C ILE A 238 -12.25 -14.43 2.65
N ILE A 239 -11.06 -15.00 2.40
CA ILE A 239 -10.87 -16.11 1.47
C ILE A 239 -10.69 -17.41 2.24
N HIS A 240 -11.42 -18.44 1.80
CA HIS A 240 -11.28 -19.80 2.28
C HIS A 240 -11.31 -20.77 1.09
N ASP A 241 -10.39 -21.75 1.05
CA ASP A 241 -10.26 -22.71 -0.05
C ASP A 241 -10.30 -22.12 -1.47
N GLY A 242 -9.67 -20.96 -1.66
CA GLY A 242 -9.58 -20.26 -2.93
C GLY A 242 -10.86 -19.55 -3.38
N MET A 243 -11.87 -19.47 -2.54
CA MET A 243 -13.13 -18.79 -2.82
C MET A 243 -13.37 -17.64 -1.82
N MET A 244 -14.15 -16.66 -2.25
CA MET A 244 -14.65 -15.62 -1.36
C MET A 244 -15.67 -16.21 -0.40
N LEU A 245 -15.40 -16.14 0.91
CA LEU A 245 -16.32 -16.59 1.95
C LEU A 245 -17.23 -15.43 2.38
N MET A 246 -16.66 -14.25 2.61
CA MET A 246 -17.37 -13.09 3.11
C MET A 246 -16.66 -11.79 2.73
N GLU A 247 -17.44 -10.73 2.61
CA GLU A 247 -17.00 -9.32 2.57
C GLU A 247 -17.78 -8.55 3.64
N GLY A 248 -17.11 -7.67 4.39
CA GLY A 248 -17.78 -6.84 5.39
C GLY A 248 -16.84 -5.96 6.18
N ALA A 249 -17.42 -5.10 7.03
CA ALA A 249 -16.67 -4.30 8.00
C ALA A 249 -16.05 -5.21 9.09
N PRO A 250 -15.03 -4.74 9.82
CA PRO A 250 -14.37 -5.53 10.87
C PRO A 250 -15.34 -6.19 11.87
N ASN A 251 -16.36 -5.47 12.33
CA ASN A 251 -17.35 -6.00 13.27
C ASN A 251 -18.21 -7.11 12.65
N ASP A 252 -18.56 -7.01 11.37
CA ASP A 252 -19.32 -8.03 10.66
C ASP A 252 -18.50 -9.31 10.50
N ILE A 253 -17.20 -9.16 10.20
CA ILE A 253 -16.25 -10.28 10.08
C ILE A 253 -16.12 -11.02 11.41
N VAL A 254 -15.94 -10.31 12.52
CA VAL A 254 -15.80 -10.91 13.86
C VAL A 254 -17.09 -11.56 14.34
N GLY A 255 -18.25 -11.01 13.97
CA GLY A 255 -19.57 -11.54 14.31
C GLY A 255 -20.01 -12.76 13.49
N ASN A 256 -19.34 -13.06 12.37
CA ASN A 256 -19.78 -14.10 11.46
C ASN A 256 -19.34 -15.50 11.95
N GLU A 257 -20.31 -16.41 12.13
CA GLU A 257 -20.09 -17.77 12.65
C GLU A 257 -19.20 -18.62 11.73
N ASP A 258 -19.36 -18.52 10.41
CA ASP A 258 -18.56 -19.28 9.46
C ASP A 258 -17.10 -18.81 9.46
N VAL A 259 -16.87 -17.50 9.53
CA VAL A 259 -15.52 -16.93 9.63
C VAL A 259 -14.86 -17.36 10.95
N ARG A 260 -15.60 -17.31 12.06
CA ARG A 260 -15.11 -17.79 13.36
C ARG A 260 -14.71 -19.26 13.29
N ARG A 261 -15.57 -20.11 12.74
CA ARG A 261 -15.34 -21.56 12.64
C ARG A 261 -14.10 -21.92 11.80
N VAL A 262 -13.85 -21.22 10.68
CA VAL A 262 -12.80 -21.63 9.72
C VAL A 262 -11.51 -20.83 9.83
N TYR A 263 -11.54 -19.67 10.53
CA TYR A 263 -10.41 -18.75 10.52
C TYR A 263 -10.07 -18.14 11.89
N LEU A 264 -11.03 -17.48 12.57
CA LEU A 264 -10.74 -16.71 13.79
C LEU A 264 -10.66 -17.60 15.05
N GLY A 265 -11.46 -18.66 15.10
CA GLY A 265 -11.68 -19.47 16.30
C GLY A 265 -12.73 -18.85 17.24
N ASP A 266 -13.35 -19.70 18.07
CA ASP A 266 -14.49 -19.33 18.92
C ASP A 266 -14.17 -18.28 19.98
N ARG A 267 -12.89 -18.20 20.40
CA ARG A 267 -12.42 -17.30 21.47
C ARG A 267 -11.87 -15.97 20.96
N PHE A 268 -11.94 -15.69 19.68
CA PHE A 268 -11.45 -14.45 19.10
C PHE A 268 -12.33 -13.26 19.53
N ASN A 269 -11.69 -12.23 20.10
CA ASN A 269 -12.29 -10.92 20.41
C ASN A 269 -11.31 -9.83 19.94
N LEU A 270 -11.83 -8.72 19.44
CA LEU A 270 -11.07 -7.50 19.11
C LEU A 270 -10.60 -6.81 20.39
#